data_fe8dd6807adeb5e097daf0153de2e0cd
#
_entry.id   fe8dd6807adeb5e097daf0153de2e0cd
#
_cell.length_a   1.000
_cell.length_b   1.000
_cell.length_c   1.000
_cell.angle_alpha   90.00
_cell.angle_beta   90.00
_cell.angle_gamma   90.00
#
_symmetry.space_group_name_H-M   'P 1'
#
loop_
_entity.id
_entity.type
_entity.pdbx_description
1 polymer ?
#
loop_
_entity_poly.entity_id
_entity_poly.type
_entity_poly.pdbx_seq_one_letter_code
_entity_poly.pdbx_strand_id
1 'polypeptide(L)'
;ARSLKASLQAEINEKALNQNKLNLCGKKEISFSYDRDIIFSDNFLELHENGMCIKAFDSNNKEIASQIYYSVGGGFVKTEEELKEGDMESDSNNIDMSIENATKALYLCDEKQVNLAQLSLMYELQFNTEEYIKAYCLEIWQVMQEVYENGTNPTQEYLPGKLHLRRRAKGLHERVKATTDPMGIIDFISLYAIAIAEENGSGA
;
A
#
# COMPACT_ATOMS: atom_id res chain seq x y z
N ALA A 1 3.01 8.52 -12.80
CA ALA A 1 1.96 8.70 -11.79
C ALA A 1 2.19 7.83 -10.55
N ARG A 2 2.60 6.55 -10.69
CA ARG A 2 2.88 5.66 -9.54
C ARG A 2 4.09 6.13 -8.71
N SER A 3 5.16 6.58 -9.32
CA SER A 3 6.34 7.08 -8.60
C SER A 3 6.07 8.36 -7.80
N LEU A 4 5.15 9.20 -8.28
CA LEU A 4 4.76 10.42 -7.57
C LEU A 4 3.90 10.13 -6.33
N LYS A 5 3.02 9.12 -6.42
CA LYS A 5 2.17 8.69 -5.29
C LYS A 5 3.00 8.06 -4.17
N ALA A 6 3.97 7.21 -4.51
CA ALA A 6 4.85 6.57 -3.54
C ALA A 6 5.78 7.58 -2.83
N SER A 7 6.33 8.56 -3.56
CA SER A 7 7.21 9.58 -2.96
C SER A 7 6.45 10.55 -2.07
N LEU A 8 5.19 10.91 -2.40
CA LEU A 8 4.35 11.72 -1.51
C LEU A 8 4.04 10.99 -0.19
N GLN A 9 3.80 9.71 -0.25
CA GLN A 9 3.47 8.89 0.92
C GLN A 9 4.68 8.67 1.83
N ALA A 10 5.87 8.46 1.25
CA ALA A 10 7.12 8.34 1.99
C ALA A 10 7.54 9.66 2.67
N GLU A 11 7.23 10.82 2.08
CA GLU A 11 7.57 12.12 2.66
C GLU A 11 6.58 12.61 3.73
N ILE A 12 5.36 12.13 3.75
CA ILE A 12 4.39 12.39 4.83
C ILE A 12 4.74 11.58 6.09
N ASN A 13 5.57 10.54 5.95
CA ASN A 13 6.05 9.75 7.07
C ASN A 13 6.98 10.56 8.01
N GLU A 14 6.96 10.21 9.28
CA GLU A 14 7.73 10.65 10.46
C GLU A 14 8.59 11.93 10.36
N LYS A 15 9.34 12.13 9.26
CA LYS A 15 10.21 13.32 9.11
C LYS A 15 9.42 14.60 8.89
N ALA A 16 8.35 14.55 8.12
CA ALA A 16 7.48 15.70 7.89
C ALA A 16 6.67 16.06 9.14
N LEU A 17 6.21 15.05 9.88
CA LEU A 17 5.45 15.24 11.11
C LEU A 17 6.27 15.91 12.22
N ASN A 18 7.56 15.61 12.32
CA ASN A 18 8.45 16.14 13.35
C ASN A 18 9.06 17.52 13.04
N GLN A 19 9.06 17.95 11.76
CA GLN A 19 9.71 19.20 11.35
C GLN A 19 8.74 20.32 10.95
N ASN A 20 7.43 20.08 10.99
CA ASN A 20 6.40 21.01 10.51
C ASN A 20 6.64 21.50 9.06
N LYS A 21 7.25 20.67 8.23
CA LYS A 21 7.62 20.96 6.86
C LYS A 21 7.32 19.77 5.95
N LEU A 22 6.85 20.07 4.75
CA LEU A 22 6.61 19.09 3.71
C LEU A 22 7.36 19.51 2.44
N ASN A 23 8.15 18.59 1.88
CA ASN A 23 8.83 18.82 0.62
C ASN A 23 7.97 18.27 -0.53
N LEU A 24 7.50 19.15 -1.37
CA LEU A 24 6.68 18.81 -2.54
C LEU A 24 7.59 18.30 -3.68
N CYS A 25 7.82 16.99 -3.71
CA CYS A 25 8.58 16.28 -4.76
C CYS A 25 9.99 16.88 -5.01
N GLY A 26 10.69 17.32 -3.97
CA GLY A 26 12.00 17.95 -4.11
C GLY A 26 12.01 19.34 -4.75
N LYS A 27 10.84 19.88 -5.13
CA LYS A 27 10.72 21.16 -5.84
C LYS A 27 10.45 22.33 -4.92
N LYS A 28 9.72 22.12 -3.84
CA LYS A 28 9.31 23.20 -2.93
C LYS A 28 9.05 22.67 -1.53
N GLU A 29 9.67 23.29 -0.55
CA GLU A 29 9.36 23.08 0.87
C GLU A 29 8.21 24.00 1.29
N ILE A 30 7.21 23.45 1.98
CA ILE A 30 6.08 24.20 2.53
C ILE A 30 5.99 23.95 4.04
N SER A 31 5.37 24.88 4.77
CA SER A 31 4.98 24.67 6.16
C SER A 31 3.78 23.72 6.18
N PHE A 32 3.91 22.62 6.92
CA PHE A 32 2.87 21.60 7.09
C PHE A 32 2.94 21.02 8.49
N SER A 33 1.85 21.07 9.23
CA SER A 33 1.76 20.57 10.59
C SER A 33 0.65 19.51 10.67
N TYR A 34 0.96 18.38 11.30
CA TYR A 34 0.00 17.30 11.51
C TYR A 34 -1.28 17.81 12.21
N ASP A 35 -1.11 18.53 13.31
CA ASP A 35 -2.24 18.98 14.13
C ASP A 35 -3.11 20.06 13.48
N ARG A 36 -2.53 20.84 12.56
CA ARG A 36 -3.21 21.95 11.91
C ARG A 36 -3.75 21.61 10.53
N ASP A 37 -2.93 20.88 9.75
CA ASP A 37 -3.15 20.73 8.30
C ASP A 37 -3.74 19.37 7.94
N ILE A 38 -3.81 18.42 8.89
CA ILE A 38 -4.52 17.15 8.72
C ILE A 38 -5.78 17.14 9.57
N ILE A 39 -6.92 17.04 8.91
CA ILE A 39 -8.24 17.00 9.56
C ILE A 39 -8.82 15.59 9.40
N PHE A 40 -8.99 14.90 10.53
CA PHE A 40 -9.72 13.62 10.56
C PHE A 40 -11.20 13.94 10.74
N SER A 41 -11.99 13.65 9.71
CA SER A 41 -13.44 13.82 9.72
C SER A 41 -14.12 12.55 10.20
N ASP A 42 -15.18 12.70 11.00
CA ASP A 42 -16.07 11.58 11.36
C ASP A 42 -17.12 11.31 10.25
N ASN A 43 -17.20 12.16 9.23
CA ASN A 43 -18.06 11.96 8.07
C ASN A 43 -17.25 11.34 6.92
N PHE A 44 -17.77 10.25 6.38
CA PHE A 44 -17.20 9.63 5.19
C PHE A 44 -17.47 10.46 3.94
N LEU A 45 -16.59 10.36 2.97
CA LEU A 45 -16.82 10.89 1.63
C LEU A 45 -17.83 10.00 0.89
N GLU A 46 -18.58 10.60 -0.04
CA GLU A 46 -19.78 10.00 -0.61
C GLU A 46 -19.55 8.68 -1.35
N LEU A 47 -18.43 8.53 -2.05
CA LEU A 47 -18.19 7.38 -2.93
C LEU A 47 -17.52 6.18 -2.24
N HIS A 48 -16.73 6.43 -1.20
CA HIS A 48 -16.03 5.35 -0.46
C HIS A 48 -15.58 5.84 0.92
N GLU A 49 -15.60 4.95 1.91
CA GLU A 49 -15.23 5.27 3.29
C GLU A 49 -13.76 5.67 3.47
N ASN A 50 -12.85 5.09 2.68
CA ASN A 50 -11.41 5.41 2.72
C ASN A 50 -11.09 6.51 1.71
N GLY A 51 -11.58 7.71 1.97
CA GLY A 51 -11.35 8.87 1.12
C GLY A 51 -10.52 9.94 1.78
N MET A 52 -9.77 10.69 0.97
CA MET A 52 -8.93 11.81 1.39
C MET A 52 -9.10 12.98 0.42
N CYS A 53 -9.39 14.17 0.96
CA CYS A 53 -9.40 15.41 0.19
C CYS A 53 -8.10 16.17 0.44
N ILE A 54 -7.34 16.46 -0.62
CA ILE A 54 -6.13 17.28 -0.58
C ILE A 54 -6.46 18.65 -1.15
N LYS A 55 -6.14 19.71 -0.40
CA LYS A 55 -6.34 21.10 -0.81
C LYS A 55 -5.03 21.86 -0.78
N ALA A 56 -4.82 22.71 -1.77
CA ALA A 56 -3.71 23.64 -1.82
C ALA A 56 -4.21 25.08 -1.77
N PHE A 57 -3.50 25.91 -1.02
CA PHE A 57 -3.82 27.31 -0.82
C PHE A 57 -2.63 28.20 -1.20
N ASP A 58 -2.92 29.39 -1.69
CA ASP A 58 -1.91 30.42 -1.91
C ASP A 58 -1.53 31.17 -0.61
N SER A 59 -0.61 32.12 -0.72
CA SER A 59 -0.18 32.95 0.42
C SER A 59 -1.28 33.82 1.04
N ASN A 60 -2.42 33.97 0.35
CA ASN A 60 -3.57 34.73 0.80
C ASN A 60 -4.70 33.83 1.33
N ASN A 61 -4.41 32.54 1.58
CA ASN A 61 -5.38 31.51 1.98
C ASN A 61 -6.51 31.28 0.96
N LYS A 62 -6.29 31.58 -0.30
CA LYS A 62 -7.22 31.24 -1.38
C LYS A 62 -6.92 29.83 -1.88
N GLU A 63 -7.94 28.99 -1.93
CA GLU A 63 -7.83 27.66 -2.50
C GLU A 63 -7.48 27.74 -4.00
N ILE A 64 -6.37 27.12 -4.39
CA ILE A 64 -5.85 27.09 -5.76
C ILE A 64 -5.97 25.71 -6.41
N ALA A 65 -6.11 24.66 -5.61
CA ALA A 65 -6.36 23.31 -6.09
C ALA A 65 -7.04 22.48 -5.00
N SER A 66 -7.89 21.55 -5.43
CA SER A 66 -8.50 20.53 -4.57
C SER A 66 -8.65 19.24 -5.36
N GLN A 67 -8.35 18.12 -4.73
CA GLN A 67 -8.51 16.78 -5.33
C GLN A 67 -8.92 15.78 -4.27
N ILE A 68 -9.88 14.93 -4.60
CA ILE A 68 -10.31 13.82 -3.76
C ILE A 68 -9.72 12.53 -4.31
N TYR A 69 -9.18 11.73 -3.41
CA TYR A 69 -8.62 10.40 -3.67
C TYR A 69 -9.31 9.37 -2.78
N TYR A 70 -9.50 8.18 -3.31
CA TYR A 70 -10.06 7.04 -2.59
C TYR A 70 -9.13 5.84 -2.65
N SER A 71 -8.86 5.24 -1.49
CA SER A 71 -8.19 3.94 -1.43
C SER A 71 -9.24 2.84 -1.55
N VAL A 72 -9.23 2.13 -2.67
CA VAL A 72 -10.26 1.14 -3.01
C VAL A 72 -9.83 -0.30 -2.74
N GLY A 73 -8.77 -0.48 -1.95
CA GLY A 73 -8.21 -1.78 -1.61
C GLY A 73 -7.10 -2.22 -2.56
N GLY A 74 -6.33 -3.26 -2.16
CA GLY A 74 -5.24 -3.79 -2.96
C GLY A 74 -4.10 -2.81 -3.27
N GLY A 75 -3.99 -1.69 -2.53
CA GLY A 75 -3.03 -0.62 -2.80
C GLY A 75 -3.43 0.32 -3.94
N PHE A 76 -4.63 0.15 -4.50
CA PHE A 76 -5.12 1.02 -5.56
C PHE A 76 -5.70 2.32 -4.99
N VAL A 77 -5.32 3.44 -5.60
CA VAL A 77 -5.86 4.76 -5.30
C VAL A 77 -6.46 5.34 -6.56
N LYS A 78 -7.72 5.75 -6.47
CA LYS A 78 -8.48 6.39 -7.56
C LYS A 78 -8.84 7.82 -7.19
N THR A 79 -8.89 8.70 -8.17
CA THR A 79 -9.51 10.02 -8.03
C THR A 79 -11.04 9.89 -7.99
N GLU A 80 -11.71 10.98 -7.62
CA GLU A 80 -13.17 11.01 -7.62
C GLU A 80 -13.74 10.80 -9.03
N GLU A 81 -13.11 11.38 -10.05
CA GLU A 81 -13.48 11.22 -11.45
C GLU A 81 -13.32 9.76 -11.90
N GLU A 82 -12.14 9.17 -11.66
CA GLU A 82 -11.86 7.77 -11.99
C GLU A 82 -12.83 6.79 -11.30
N LEU A 83 -13.33 7.15 -10.11
CA LEU A 83 -14.27 6.30 -9.39
C LEU A 83 -15.71 6.47 -9.90
N LYS A 84 -16.10 7.69 -10.34
CA LYS A 84 -17.41 7.98 -10.94
C LYS A 84 -17.56 7.42 -12.34
N GLU A 85 -16.47 7.44 -13.12
CA GLU A 85 -16.45 6.86 -14.47
C GLU A 85 -16.55 5.33 -14.43
N GLY A 86 -16.38 4.73 -13.24
CA GLY A 86 -16.29 3.29 -13.05
C GLY A 86 -14.92 2.79 -13.54
N ASP A 87 -14.66 1.52 -13.36
CA ASP A 87 -13.63 0.87 -14.17
C ASP A 87 -14.20 0.90 -15.60
N MET A 88 -13.76 1.87 -16.41
CA MET A 88 -13.84 1.67 -17.85
C MET A 88 -13.24 0.27 -18.02
N GLU A 89 -14.09 -0.70 -18.35
CA GLU A 89 -13.66 -2.03 -18.67
C GLU A 89 -12.45 -1.84 -19.60
N SER A 90 -11.26 -2.00 -19.04
CA SER A 90 -10.06 -2.10 -19.85
C SER A 90 -10.45 -3.16 -20.86
N ASP A 91 -10.46 -2.86 -22.15
CA ASP A 91 -10.89 -3.71 -23.23
C ASP A 91 -10.81 -5.21 -22.88
N SER A 92 -11.74 -5.66 -22.06
CA SER A 92 -11.86 -7.05 -21.62
C SER A 92 -12.38 -7.94 -22.76
N ASN A 93 -12.65 -7.31 -23.90
CA ASN A 93 -13.18 -7.96 -25.09
C ASN A 93 -12.20 -8.94 -25.77
N ASN A 94 -10.97 -9.09 -25.25
CA ASN A 94 -9.97 -10.03 -25.78
C ASN A 94 -9.24 -10.85 -24.73
N ILE A 95 -9.76 -10.97 -23.51
CA ILE A 95 -9.15 -11.88 -22.51
C ILE A 95 -9.59 -13.30 -22.85
N ASP A 96 -8.72 -14.06 -23.47
CA ASP A 96 -8.92 -15.47 -23.84
C ASP A 96 -9.11 -16.37 -22.60
N MET A 97 -8.72 -15.88 -21.41
CA MET A 97 -8.91 -16.53 -20.12
C MET A 97 -9.37 -15.54 -19.06
N SER A 98 -10.63 -15.60 -18.62
CA SER A 98 -11.12 -14.92 -17.43
C SER A 98 -11.10 -15.89 -16.25
N ILE A 99 -10.41 -15.51 -15.15
CA ILE A 99 -10.37 -16.28 -13.90
C ILE A 99 -11.19 -15.54 -12.86
N GLU A 100 -12.50 -15.80 -12.84
CA GLU A 100 -13.45 -15.08 -11.98
C GLU A 100 -13.51 -15.66 -10.56
N ASN A 101 -13.22 -16.95 -10.40
CA ASN A 101 -13.29 -17.65 -9.13
C ASN A 101 -12.47 -18.95 -9.14
N ALA A 102 -12.30 -19.56 -7.96
CA ALA A 102 -11.53 -20.78 -7.80
C ALA A 102 -12.04 -21.96 -8.64
N THR A 103 -13.37 -22.10 -8.78
CA THR A 103 -13.97 -23.19 -9.58
C THR A 103 -13.60 -23.04 -11.05
N LYS A 104 -13.64 -21.81 -11.59
CA LYS A 104 -13.22 -21.50 -12.94
C LYS A 104 -11.73 -21.73 -13.15
N ALA A 105 -10.89 -21.36 -12.17
CA ALA A 105 -9.45 -21.63 -12.19
C ALA A 105 -9.16 -23.14 -12.30
N LEU A 106 -9.79 -23.96 -11.48
CA LEU A 106 -9.62 -25.41 -11.50
C LEU A 106 -10.12 -26.01 -12.82
N TYR A 107 -11.26 -25.59 -13.32
CA TYR A 107 -11.77 -26.00 -14.63
C TYR A 107 -10.76 -25.70 -15.76
N LEU A 108 -10.19 -24.49 -15.76
CA LEU A 108 -9.18 -24.10 -16.76
C LEU A 108 -7.88 -24.91 -16.62
N CYS A 109 -7.47 -25.24 -15.39
CA CYS A 109 -6.34 -26.13 -15.16
C CYS A 109 -6.57 -27.52 -15.79
N ASP A 110 -7.75 -28.10 -15.59
CA ASP A 110 -8.12 -29.40 -16.15
C ASP A 110 -8.25 -29.35 -17.68
N GLU A 111 -8.89 -28.31 -18.20
CA GLU A 111 -9.05 -28.12 -19.65
C GLU A 111 -7.71 -27.99 -20.37
N LYS A 112 -6.81 -27.18 -19.82
CA LYS A 112 -5.49 -26.87 -20.42
C LYS A 112 -4.39 -27.83 -19.99
N GLN A 113 -4.69 -28.79 -19.10
CA GLN A 113 -3.73 -29.75 -18.56
C GLN A 113 -2.50 -29.08 -17.93
N VAL A 114 -2.74 -28.02 -17.13
CA VAL A 114 -1.73 -27.22 -16.45
C VAL A 114 -2.02 -27.13 -14.94
N ASN A 115 -1.01 -26.84 -14.15
CA ASN A 115 -1.20 -26.51 -12.74
C ASN A 115 -1.54 -25.01 -12.55
N LEU A 116 -1.93 -24.61 -11.33
CA LEU A 116 -2.33 -23.23 -11.04
C LEU A 116 -1.20 -22.22 -11.30
N ALA A 117 0.06 -22.57 -11.05
CA ALA A 117 1.18 -21.68 -11.32
C ALA A 117 1.36 -21.43 -12.82
N GLN A 118 1.23 -22.47 -13.63
CA GLN A 118 1.27 -22.35 -15.09
C GLN A 118 0.07 -21.56 -15.63
N LEU A 119 -1.14 -21.80 -15.09
CA LEU A 119 -2.33 -21.03 -15.44
C LEU A 119 -2.16 -19.54 -15.10
N SER A 120 -1.65 -19.23 -13.92
CA SER A 120 -1.38 -17.84 -13.50
C SER A 120 -0.38 -17.15 -14.43
N LEU A 121 0.72 -17.84 -14.77
CA LEU A 121 1.69 -17.31 -15.73
C LEU A 121 1.07 -17.10 -17.12
N MET A 122 0.30 -18.04 -17.60
CA MET A 122 -0.41 -17.91 -18.89
C MET A 122 -1.38 -16.72 -18.89
N TYR A 123 -2.04 -16.45 -17.77
CA TYR A 123 -2.91 -15.28 -17.61
C TYR A 123 -2.12 -13.96 -17.69
N GLU A 124 -1.04 -13.86 -16.94
CA GLU A 124 -0.19 -12.66 -16.94
C GLU A 124 0.48 -12.40 -18.30
N LEU A 125 0.87 -13.45 -19.01
CA LEU A 125 1.49 -13.34 -20.34
C LEU A 125 0.56 -12.80 -21.43
N GLN A 126 -0.74 -12.68 -21.17
CA GLN A 126 -1.67 -12.00 -22.08
C GLN A 126 -1.42 -10.48 -22.10
N PHE A 127 -0.86 -9.92 -21.01
CA PHE A 127 -0.71 -8.47 -20.81
C PHE A 127 0.76 -8.04 -20.74
N ASN A 128 1.66 -8.95 -20.34
CA ASN A 128 3.03 -8.61 -19.97
C ASN A 128 4.02 -9.64 -20.54
N THR A 129 5.28 -9.24 -20.70
CA THR A 129 6.35 -10.19 -20.99
C THR A 129 6.81 -10.92 -19.72
N GLU A 130 7.41 -12.11 -19.88
CA GLU A 130 7.93 -12.88 -18.75
C GLU A 130 9.01 -12.10 -17.97
N GLU A 131 9.85 -11.35 -18.67
CA GLU A 131 10.89 -10.50 -18.08
C GLU A 131 10.27 -9.40 -17.21
N TYR A 132 9.18 -8.78 -17.69
CA TYR A 132 8.46 -7.77 -16.92
C TYR A 132 7.85 -8.35 -15.65
N ILE A 133 7.19 -9.51 -15.76
CA ILE A 133 6.57 -10.20 -14.62
C ILE A 133 7.61 -10.52 -13.56
N LYS A 134 8.77 -11.07 -13.96
CA LYS A 134 9.88 -11.37 -13.05
C LYS A 134 10.45 -10.13 -12.37
N ALA A 135 10.69 -9.07 -13.15
CA ALA A 135 11.19 -7.80 -12.60
C ALA A 135 10.22 -7.20 -11.59
N TYR A 136 8.92 -7.20 -11.89
CA TYR A 136 7.87 -6.69 -11.00
C TYR A 136 7.75 -7.50 -9.71
N CYS A 137 7.81 -8.83 -9.79
CA CYS A 137 7.82 -9.69 -8.59
C CYS A 137 9.06 -9.44 -7.71
N LEU A 138 10.23 -9.21 -8.32
CA LEU A 138 11.45 -8.87 -7.58
C LEU A 138 11.35 -7.50 -6.91
N GLU A 139 10.76 -6.52 -7.56
CA GLU A 139 10.49 -5.20 -6.97
C GLU A 139 9.59 -5.32 -5.75
N ILE A 140 8.48 -6.06 -5.85
CA ILE A 140 7.60 -6.34 -4.70
C ILE A 140 8.38 -7.00 -3.57
N TRP A 141 9.20 -8.00 -3.88
CA TRP A 141 10.01 -8.68 -2.88
C TRP A 141 10.99 -7.75 -2.16
N GLN A 142 11.65 -6.84 -2.89
CA GLN A 142 12.54 -5.85 -2.30
C GLN A 142 11.80 -4.90 -1.35
N VAL A 143 10.63 -4.40 -1.77
CA VAL A 143 9.78 -3.56 -0.91
C VAL A 143 9.34 -4.31 0.35
N MET A 144 8.96 -5.58 0.24
CA MET A 144 8.59 -6.39 1.40
C MET A 144 9.75 -6.60 2.38
N GLN A 145 10.98 -6.74 1.88
CA GLN A 145 12.16 -6.82 2.73
C GLN A 145 12.42 -5.50 3.48
N GLU A 146 12.31 -4.37 2.78
CA GLU A 146 12.45 -3.05 3.39
C GLU A 146 11.38 -2.80 4.46
N VAL A 147 10.13 -3.13 4.17
CA VAL A 147 9.01 -3.04 5.14
C VAL A 147 9.28 -3.91 6.37
N TYR A 148 9.79 -5.12 6.19
CA TYR A 148 10.16 -5.98 7.31
C TYR A 148 11.30 -5.39 8.15
N GLU A 149 12.34 -4.87 7.52
CA GLU A 149 13.46 -4.24 8.22
C GLU A 149 13.02 -3.03 9.02
N ASN A 150 12.19 -2.17 8.45
CA ASN A 150 11.62 -1.02 9.12
C ASN A 150 10.71 -1.42 10.29
N GLY A 151 9.83 -2.38 10.07
CA GLY A 151 8.91 -2.88 11.10
C GLY A 151 9.60 -3.54 12.29
N THR A 152 10.75 -4.17 12.07
CA THR A 152 11.56 -4.76 13.16
C THR A 152 12.49 -3.78 13.86
N ASN A 153 12.78 -2.63 13.24
CA ASN A 153 13.62 -1.56 13.78
C ASN A 153 12.92 -0.19 13.81
N PRO A 154 11.69 -0.10 14.34
CA PRO A 154 10.93 1.13 14.31
C PRO A 154 11.58 2.21 15.18
N THR A 155 11.44 3.47 14.77
CA THR A 155 11.88 4.64 15.53
C THR A 155 10.88 5.03 16.61
N GLN A 156 9.59 4.69 16.43
CA GLN A 156 8.51 4.99 17.36
C GLN A 156 7.99 3.73 18.04
N GLU A 157 7.68 3.82 19.33
CA GLU A 157 7.14 2.71 20.13
C GLU A 157 5.66 2.44 19.83
N TYR A 158 4.92 3.44 19.37
CA TYR A 158 3.48 3.36 19.10
C TYR A 158 3.18 3.68 17.66
N LEU A 159 2.13 3.04 17.12
CA LEU A 159 1.59 3.38 15.81
C LEU A 159 0.87 4.74 15.87
N PRO A 160 0.91 5.52 14.78
CA PRO A 160 0.12 6.75 14.69
C PRO A 160 -1.38 6.45 14.75
N GLY A 161 -2.18 7.47 15.08
CA GLY A 161 -3.63 7.38 15.13
C GLY A 161 -4.21 7.31 16.53
N LYS A 162 -5.53 7.39 16.62
CA LYS A 162 -6.30 7.53 17.89
C LYS A 162 -6.17 6.34 18.86
N LEU A 163 -5.82 5.15 18.34
CA LEU A 163 -5.79 3.92 19.15
C LEU A 163 -4.49 3.73 19.95
N HIS A 164 -3.43 4.48 19.65
CA HIS A 164 -2.12 4.37 20.30
C HIS A 164 -1.63 2.93 20.45
N LEU A 165 -1.71 2.15 19.39
CA LEU A 165 -1.32 0.74 19.41
C LEU A 165 0.20 0.63 19.55
N ARG A 166 0.63 -0.14 20.55
CA ARG A 166 2.06 -0.39 20.77
C ARG A 166 2.61 -1.35 19.72
N ARG A 167 3.77 -1.02 19.16
CA ARG A 167 4.49 -1.88 18.23
C ARG A 167 5.04 -3.12 18.95
N ARG A 168 4.89 -4.29 18.33
CA ARG A 168 5.25 -5.60 18.89
C ARG A 168 6.33 -6.30 18.08
N ALA A 169 6.48 -5.96 16.79
CA ALA A 169 7.39 -6.64 15.87
C ALA A 169 8.84 -6.62 16.36
N LYS A 170 9.32 -5.51 16.90
CA LYS A 170 10.69 -5.42 17.46
C LYS A 170 10.93 -6.41 18.58
N GLY A 171 10.06 -6.46 19.59
CA GLY A 171 10.20 -7.39 20.71
C GLY A 171 10.06 -8.84 20.30
N LEU A 172 9.19 -9.14 19.33
CA LEU A 172 9.05 -10.45 18.76
C LEU A 172 10.30 -10.86 17.98
N HIS A 173 10.91 -9.95 17.22
CA HIS A 173 12.16 -10.18 16.49
C HIS A 173 13.31 -10.53 17.42
N GLU A 174 13.48 -9.81 18.53
CA GLU A 174 14.49 -10.09 19.54
C GLU A 174 14.30 -11.48 20.17
N ARG A 175 13.05 -11.85 20.47
CA ARG A 175 12.70 -13.16 21.01
C ARG A 175 12.98 -14.29 20.03
N VAL A 176 12.60 -14.13 18.76
CA VAL A 176 12.81 -15.14 17.72
C VAL A 176 14.31 -15.36 17.47
N LYS A 177 15.11 -14.30 17.44
CA LYS A 177 16.58 -14.42 17.31
C LYS A 177 17.23 -15.16 18.48
N ALA A 178 16.67 -15.08 19.67
CA ALA A 178 17.20 -15.70 20.88
C ALA A 178 16.73 -17.16 21.08
N THR A 179 15.69 -17.59 20.34
CA THR A 179 15.11 -18.93 20.55
C THR A 179 15.84 -20.00 19.74
N THR A 180 16.05 -21.16 20.37
CA THR A 180 16.49 -22.40 19.70
C THR A 180 15.37 -23.44 19.59
N ASP A 181 14.15 -23.06 19.97
CA ASP A 181 12.97 -23.91 19.95
C ASP A 181 12.54 -24.21 18.49
N PRO A 182 12.28 -25.47 18.13
CA PRO A 182 11.69 -25.84 16.85
C PRO A 182 10.36 -25.14 16.54
N MET A 183 9.60 -24.74 17.57
CA MET A 183 8.38 -23.93 17.42
C MET A 183 8.65 -22.47 17.00
N GLY A 184 9.89 -22.04 17.02
CA GLY A 184 10.29 -20.70 16.57
C GLY A 184 9.88 -20.36 15.13
N ILE A 185 9.66 -21.36 14.29
CA ILE A 185 9.08 -21.16 12.94
C ILE A 185 7.73 -20.45 12.98
N ILE A 186 6.86 -20.78 13.96
CA ILE A 186 5.55 -20.13 14.12
C ILE A 186 5.72 -18.67 14.52
N ASP A 187 6.69 -18.42 15.40
CA ASP A 187 7.03 -17.05 15.82
C ASP A 187 7.60 -16.23 14.65
N PHE A 188 8.37 -16.84 13.73
CA PHE A 188 8.81 -16.17 12.49
C PHE A 188 7.64 -15.76 11.59
N ILE A 189 6.68 -16.64 11.35
CA ILE A 189 5.50 -16.33 10.56
C ILE A 189 4.72 -15.15 11.19
N SER A 190 4.53 -15.22 12.51
CA SER A 190 3.87 -14.15 13.27
C SER A 190 4.64 -12.83 13.21
N LEU A 191 5.96 -12.89 13.28
CA LEU A 191 6.85 -11.74 13.18
C LEU A 191 6.71 -11.02 11.84
N TYR A 192 6.77 -11.74 10.72
CA TYR A 192 6.59 -11.16 9.39
C TYR A 192 5.22 -10.51 9.24
N ALA A 193 4.16 -11.21 9.64
CA ALA A 193 2.80 -10.69 9.56
C ALA A 193 2.61 -9.41 10.40
N ILE A 194 3.15 -9.39 11.63
CA ILE A 194 3.03 -8.24 12.52
C ILE A 194 3.88 -7.08 12.04
N ALA A 195 5.12 -7.30 11.59
CA ALA A 195 5.99 -6.23 11.08
C ALA A 195 5.34 -5.52 9.88
N ILE A 196 4.84 -6.29 8.91
CA ILE A 196 4.17 -5.72 7.73
C ILE A 196 2.87 -4.98 8.12
N ALA A 197 2.07 -5.56 9.03
CA ALA A 197 0.84 -4.92 9.48
C ALA A 197 1.11 -3.61 10.24
N GLU A 198 2.16 -3.55 11.04
CA GLU A 198 2.56 -2.35 11.77
C GLU A 198 3.09 -1.26 10.84
N GLU A 199 3.85 -1.60 9.78
CA GLU A 199 4.28 -0.62 8.78
C GLU A 199 3.09 -0.12 7.95
N ASN A 200 2.18 -0.97 7.52
CA ASN A 200 0.94 -0.53 6.88
C ASN A 200 0.13 0.42 7.78
N GLY A 201 0.07 0.14 9.08
CA GLY A 201 -0.60 0.99 10.06
C GLY A 201 0.13 2.30 10.35
N SER A 202 1.43 2.41 10.01
CA SER A 202 2.20 3.66 10.10
C SER A 202 2.17 4.47 8.80
N GLY A 203 1.53 3.96 7.75
CA GLY A 203 1.40 4.66 6.47
C GLY A 203 2.59 4.48 5.54
N ALA A 204 3.34 3.39 5.70
CA ALA A 204 4.42 3.02 4.81
C ALA A 204 3.93 2.48 3.45
#